data_5504e5e3e75440691ac9d97afc4dda56
#
_entry.id   5504e5e3e75440691ac9d97afc4dda56
#
_cell.length_a   1.000
_cell.length_b   1.000
_cell.length_c   1.000
_cell.angle_alpha   90.00
_cell.angle_beta   90.00
_cell.angle_gamma   90.00
#
_symmetry.space_group_name_H-M   'P 1'
#
loop_
_entity.id
_entity.type
_entity.pdbx_description
1 polymer ?
#
loop_
_entity_poly.entity_id
_entity_poly.type
_entity_poly.pdbx_seq_one_letter_code
_entity_poly.pdbx_strand_id
1 'polypeptide(L)'
;MTTHPTAEPTPAAPATPFDWMGGEPAVHALVERFYDLMDLEPGYAALRATHGSTLADARQKLFWFLCGWLGGPDHYIERFGHPRLRMRHLPFSIGIRERDEWLACMDQAMRETGVDQALRQRLSQSFFQTADWMRNKGG
;
A
#
# COMPACT_ATOMS: atom_id res chain seq x y z
N MET A 1 32.75 27.18 18.21
CA MET A 1 32.22 26.71 17.90
C MET A 1 31.62 26.23 17.48
N THR A 2 31.64 26.08 17.27
CA THR A 2 31.04 25.52 16.75
C THR A 2 30.18 25.00 16.68
N THR A 3 30.03 24.73 16.58
CA THR A 3 29.20 24.19 16.40
C THR A 3 28.51 23.63 16.08
N HIS A 4 28.49 23.23 16.04
CA HIS A 4 27.81 22.55 15.65
C HIS A 4 26.96 22.17 15.51
N PRO A 5 27.14 21.99 15.37
CA PRO A 5 26.35 21.60 15.05
C PRO A 5 25.46 21.27 15.27
N THR A 6 25.36 21.22 15.47
CA THR A 6 24.54 20.85 15.71
C THR A 6 23.81 20.55 15.47
N ALA A 7 23.91 20.39 15.51
CA ALA A 7 23.30 19.80 15.39
C ALA A 7 22.10 19.91 15.02
N GLU A 8 21.84 20.39 14.30
CA GLU A 8 20.80 20.36 13.85
C GLU A 8 20.54 19.56 13.06
N PRO A 9 20.04 19.21 13.33
CA PRO A 9 19.76 18.07 12.65
C PRO A 9 19.26 18.40 11.36
N THR A 10 20.04 18.15 10.59
CA THR A 10 19.68 17.94 9.34
C THR A 10 18.47 17.16 9.35
N PRO A 11 17.48 17.60 8.77
CA PRO A 11 16.44 16.76 8.43
C PRO A 11 16.97 15.85 7.44
N ALA A 12 17.48 14.89 7.93
CA ALA A 12 17.93 13.84 7.18
C ALA A 12 16.84 13.30 6.31
N ALA A 13 17.17 12.45 5.40
CA ALA A 13 16.20 11.67 4.69
C ALA A 13 15.30 11.00 5.71
N PRO A 14 14.01 10.92 5.44
CA PRO A 14 13.09 10.24 6.35
C PRO A 14 13.55 8.82 6.62
N ALA A 15 13.37 8.38 7.86
CA ALA A 15 13.88 7.09 8.28
C ALA A 15 13.13 5.92 7.65
N THR A 16 11.88 6.11 7.24
CA THR A 16 11.03 5.05 6.69
C THR A 16 10.27 5.55 5.49
N PRO A 17 9.80 4.63 4.62
CA PRO A 17 8.86 5.02 3.57
C PRO A 17 7.62 5.71 4.11
N PHE A 18 7.15 5.32 5.30
CA PHE A 18 6.01 5.95 5.94
C PHE A 18 6.28 7.46 6.17
N ASP A 19 7.44 7.78 6.73
CA ASP A 19 7.81 9.18 6.95
C ASP A 19 8.03 9.92 5.63
N TRP A 20 8.71 9.26 4.69
CA TRP A 20 8.97 9.84 3.37
C TRP A 20 7.67 10.23 2.66
N MET A 21 6.67 9.38 2.80
CA MET A 21 5.39 9.57 2.14
C MET A 21 4.57 10.72 2.73
N GLY A 22 4.75 11.00 4.01
CA GLY A 22 4.01 12.06 4.71
C GLY A 22 3.17 11.57 5.88
N GLY A 23 3.41 10.35 6.36
CA GLY A 23 2.73 9.83 7.53
C GLY A 23 1.31 9.34 7.27
N GLU A 24 0.53 9.22 8.33
CA GLU A 24 -0.83 8.66 8.24
C GLU A 24 -1.76 9.39 7.28
N PRO A 25 -1.78 10.73 7.23
CA PRO A 25 -2.68 11.40 6.29
C PRO A 25 -2.38 11.03 4.84
N ALA A 26 -1.12 10.87 4.48
CA ALA A 26 -0.73 10.49 3.13
C ALA A 26 -1.10 9.04 2.82
N VAL A 27 -0.90 8.15 3.78
CA VAL A 27 -1.30 6.74 3.61
C VAL A 27 -2.82 6.64 3.46
N HIS A 28 -3.56 7.39 4.27
CA HIS A 28 -5.02 7.40 4.18
C HIS A 28 -5.48 7.88 2.79
N ALA A 29 -4.90 8.98 2.31
CA ALA A 29 -5.26 9.51 0.99
C ALA A 29 -4.96 8.51 -0.12
N LEU A 30 -3.83 7.82 -0.04
CA LEU A 30 -3.46 6.79 -1.00
C LEU A 30 -4.46 5.65 -1.02
N VAL A 31 -4.82 5.14 0.15
CA VAL A 31 -5.76 4.01 0.27
C VAL A 31 -7.14 4.39 -0.27
N GLU A 32 -7.63 5.59 0.08
CA GLU A 32 -8.93 6.05 -0.40
C GLU A 32 -8.92 6.15 -1.92
N ARG A 33 -7.87 6.72 -2.51
CA ARG A 33 -7.78 6.84 -3.97
C ARG A 33 -7.66 5.48 -4.65
N PHE A 34 -6.90 4.58 -4.07
CA PHE A 34 -6.74 3.21 -4.59
C PHE A 34 -8.11 2.52 -4.74
N TYR A 35 -8.92 2.55 -3.70
CA TYR A 35 -10.23 1.90 -3.75
C TYR A 35 -11.25 2.68 -4.59
N ASP A 36 -11.15 4.00 -4.64
CA ASP A 36 -11.99 4.78 -5.56
C ASP A 36 -11.71 4.40 -7.01
N LEU A 37 -10.44 4.26 -7.39
CA LEU A 37 -10.06 3.84 -8.73
C LEU A 37 -10.54 2.43 -9.02
N MET A 38 -10.39 1.52 -8.07
CA MET A 38 -10.84 0.14 -8.21
C MET A 38 -12.34 0.08 -8.51
N ASP A 39 -13.11 0.95 -7.88
CA ASP A 39 -14.56 0.96 -8.02
C ASP A 39 -15.02 1.67 -9.31
N LEU A 40 -14.28 2.67 -9.75
CA LEU A 40 -14.70 3.54 -10.84
C LEU A 40 -14.12 3.17 -12.20
N GLU A 41 -12.92 2.59 -12.25
CA GLU A 41 -12.22 2.34 -13.50
C GLU A 41 -12.49 0.95 -14.04
N PRO A 42 -13.01 0.83 -15.27
CA PRO A 42 -13.29 -0.49 -15.85
C PRO A 42 -12.06 -1.37 -15.99
N GLY A 43 -10.89 -0.76 -16.12
CA GLY A 43 -9.64 -1.51 -16.23
C GLY A 43 -9.30 -2.33 -15.00
N TYR A 44 -9.95 -2.08 -13.87
CA TYR A 44 -9.72 -2.80 -12.62
C TYR A 44 -10.88 -3.71 -12.23
N ALA A 45 -11.72 -4.09 -13.21
CA ALA A 45 -12.92 -4.86 -12.94
C ALA A 45 -12.64 -6.24 -12.35
N ALA A 46 -11.59 -6.93 -12.80
CA ALA A 46 -11.26 -8.24 -12.25
C ALA A 46 -10.82 -8.12 -10.79
N LEU A 47 -10.04 -7.12 -10.48
CA LEU A 47 -9.62 -6.82 -9.11
C LEU A 47 -10.84 -6.46 -8.25
N ARG A 48 -11.72 -5.59 -8.76
CA ARG A 48 -12.94 -5.21 -8.03
C ARG A 48 -13.80 -6.44 -7.70
N ALA A 49 -13.87 -7.37 -8.62
CA ALA A 49 -14.68 -8.58 -8.44
C ALA A 49 -14.19 -9.50 -7.34
N THR A 50 -12.94 -9.37 -6.89
CA THR A 50 -12.42 -10.14 -5.75
C THR A 50 -12.93 -9.60 -4.41
N HIS A 51 -13.62 -8.48 -4.41
CA HIS A 51 -14.15 -7.84 -3.20
C HIS A 51 -15.67 -8.00 -3.14
N GLY A 52 -16.21 -7.84 -1.94
CA GLY A 52 -17.66 -7.89 -1.75
C GLY A 52 -18.36 -6.66 -2.27
N SER A 53 -19.63 -6.50 -1.91
CA SER A 53 -20.47 -5.40 -2.41
C SER A 53 -20.00 -4.03 -1.92
N THR A 54 -19.33 -3.96 -0.76
CA THR A 54 -18.79 -2.72 -0.23
C THR A 54 -17.29 -2.84 -0.01
N LEU A 55 -16.59 -1.73 -0.19
CA LEU A 55 -15.14 -1.66 0.04
C LEU A 55 -14.78 -1.07 1.41
N ALA A 56 -15.76 -0.75 2.24
CA ALA A 56 -15.52 -0.03 3.49
C ALA A 56 -14.53 -0.76 4.41
N ASP A 57 -14.72 -2.06 4.60
CA ASP A 57 -13.84 -2.85 5.46
C ASP A 57 -12.45 -2.99 4.85
N ALA A 58 -12.38 -3.19 3.55
CA ALA A 58 -11.10 -3.32 2.85
C ALA A 58 -10.29 -2.02 2.95
N ARG A 59 -10.93 -0.86 2.81
CA ARG A 59 -10.27 0.44 2.95
C ARG A 59 -9.60 0.57 4.32
N GLN A 60 -10.34 0.24 5.36
CA GLN A 60 -9.83 0.38 6.73
C GLN A 60 -8.67 -0.58 6.99
N LYS A 61 -8.82 -1.83 6.57
CA LYS A 61 -7.79 -2.84 6.81
C LYS A 61 -6.53 -2.56 6.04
N LEU A 62 -6.63 -2.13 4.79
CA LEU A 62 -5.44 -1.79 4.01
C LEU A 62 -4.72 -0.58 4.61
N PHE A 63 -5.46 0.42 5.06
CA PHE A 63 -4.85 1.57 5.72
C PHE A 63 -4.03 1.12 6.94
N TRP A 64 -4.62 0.33 7.82
CA TRP A 64 -3.92 -0.16 8.99
C TRP A 64 -2.69 -0.98 8.61
N PHE A 65 -2.83 -1.86 7.63
CA PHE A 65 -1.73 -2.71 7.19
C PHE A 65 -0.60 -1.87 6.58
N LEU A 66 -0.92 -0.95 5.69
CA LEU A 66 0.11 -0.17 5.02
C LEU A 66 0.88 0.74 5.96
N CYS A 67 0.23 1.28 6.98
CA CYS A 67 0.96 2.09 7.97
C CYS A 67 2.14 1.29 8.54
N GLY A 68 1.90 0.08 9.02
CA GLY A 68 2.95 -0.76 9.57
C GLY A 68 3.92 -1.26 8.51
N TRP A 69 3.42 -1.67 7.35
CA TRP A 69 4.24 -2.19 6.27
C TRP A 69 5.24 -1.15 5.76
N LEU A 70 4.86 0.12 5.78
CA LEU A 70 5.71 1.22 5.37
C LEU A 70 6.67 1.69 6.48
N GLY A 71 6.60 1.09 7.65
CA GLY A 71 7.48 1.42 8.77
C GLY A 71 6.89 2.36 9.80
N GLY A 72 5.60 2.65 9.74
CA GLY A 72 4.88 3.45 10.71
C GLY A 72 4.24 2.61 11.81
N PRO A 73 3.17 3.12 12.44
CA PRO A 73 2.51 2.40 13.53
C PRO A 73 1.92 1.07 13.07
N ASP A 74 2.02 0.06 13.93
CA ASP A 74 1.56 -1.30 13.63
C ASP A 74 0.07 -1.47 13.92
N HIS A 75 -0.77 -0.62 13.35
CA HIS A 75 -2.20 -0.63 13.60
C HIS A 75 -2.86 -1.98 13.31
N TYR A 76 -2.46 -2.63 12.21
CA TYR A 76 -3.04 -3.92 11.84
C TYR A 76 -2.65 -5.00 12.86
N ILE A 77 -1.35 -5.06 13.19
CA ILE A 77 -0.84 -6.08 14.12
C ILE A 77 -1.45 -5.91 15.50
N GLU A 78 -1.65 -4.69 15.96
CA GLU A 78 -2.27 -4.42 17.25
C GLU A 78 -3.71 -4.93 17.32
N ARG A 79 -4.43 -4.94 16.18
CA ARG A 79 -5.83 -5.35 16.13
C ARG A 79 -6.02 -6.81 15.77
N PHE A 80 -5.18 -7.35 14.89
CA PHE A 80 -5.40 -8.67 14.29
C PHE A 80 -4.21 -9.62 14.46
N GLY A 81 -3.08 -9.17 15.02
CA GLY A 81 -1.88 -9.95 15.09
C GLY A 81 -1.16 -10.01 13.74
N HIS A 82 -0.34 -11.03 13.54
CA HIS A 82 0.45 -11.17 12.32
C HIS A 82 -0.46 -11.17 11.09
N PRO A 83 -0.12 -10.38 10.05
CA PRO A 83 -1.00 -10.24 8.86
C PRO A 83 -1.28 -11.55 8.14
N ARG A 84 -0.28 -12.45 8.03
CA ARG A 84 -0.43 -13.73 7.33
C ARG A 84 -1.08 -13.54 5.96
N LEU A 85 -0.50 -12.65 5.16
CA LEU A 85 -1.14 -12.16 3.95
C LEU A 85 -1.55 -13.27 2.99
N ARG A 86 -0.65 -14.23 2.74
CA ARG A 86 -0.98 -15.29 1.80
C ARG A 86 -2.13 -16.15 2.29
N MET A 87 -2.12 -16.51 3.57
CA MET A 87 -3.19 -17.33 4.14
C MET A 87 -4.54 -16.62 4.07
N ARG A 88 -4.55 -15.32 4.39
CA ARG A 88 -5.80 -14.54 4.39
C ARG A 88 -6.36 -14.31 2.99
N HIS A 89 -5.52 -14.42 1.95
CA HIS A 89 -5.94 -14.25 0.57
C HIS A 89 -6.30 -15.58 -0.12
N LEU A 90 -6.04 -16.73 0.51
CA LEU A 90 -6.37 -18.02 -0.10
C LEU A 90 -7.84 -18.17 -0.50
N PRO A 91 -8.82 -17.62 0.25
CA PRO A 91 -10.22 -17.71 -0.17
C PRO A 91 -10.55 -16.96 -1.46
N PHE A 92 -9.65 -16.08 -1.92
CA PHE A 92 -9.89 -15.26 -3.10
C PHE A 92 -9.12 -15.85 -4.30
N SER A 93 -9.70 -15.72 -5.50
CA SER A 93 -9.06 -16.19 -6.72
C SER A 93 -8.09 -15.12 -7.22
N ILE A 94 -6.80 -15.33 -7.03
CA ILE A 94 -5.77 -14.34 -7.39
C ILE A 94 -4.82 -14.95 -8.39
N GLY A 95 -4.99 -14.57 -9.66
CA GLY A 95 -4.08 -14.94 -10.74
C GLY A 95 -3.24 -13.76 -11.18
N ILE A 96 -2.62 -13.90 -12.34
CA ILE A 96 -1.78 -12.84 -12.91
C ILE A 96 -2.60 -11.58 -13.18
N ARG A 97 -3.84 -11.73 -13.66
CA ARG A 97 -4.68 -10.60 -14.00
C ARG A 97 -5.00 -9.74 -12.77
N GLU A 98 -5.43 -10.38 -11.68
CA GLU A 98 -5.73 -9.67 -10.44
C GLU A 98 -4.50 -9.02 -9.85
N ARG A 99 -3.35 -9.73 -9.90
CA ARG A 99 -2.08 -9.15 -9.47
C ARG A 99 -1.72 -7.91 -10.27
N ASP A 100 -1.81 -7.99 -11.60
CA ASP A 100 -1.41 -6.89 -12.46
C ASP A 100 -2.35 -5.70 -12.32
N GLU A 101 -3.65 -5.94 -12.18
CA GLU A 101 -4.61 -4.86 -11.94
C GLU A 101 -4.37 -4.18 -10.60
N TRP A 102 -4.04 -4.96 -9.56
CA TRP A 102 -3.71 -4.40 -8.25
C TRP A 102 -2.51 -3.46 -8.35
N LEU A 103 -1.46 -3.93 -9.04
CA LEU A 103 -0.24 -3.13 -9.19
C LEU A 103 -0.49 -1.87 -10.00
N ALA A 104 -1.23 -1.96 -11.08
CA ALA A 104 -1.56 -0.81 -11.91
C ALA A 104 -2.43 0.20 -11.14
N CYS A 105 -3.41 -0.29 -10.41
CA CYS A 105 -4.29 0.55 -9.61
C CYS A 105 -3.51 1.28 -8.52
N MET A 106 -2.63 0.57 -7.82
CA MET A 106 -1.82 1.16 -6.76
C MET A 106 -0.85 2.19 -7.34
N ASP A 107 -0.22 1.90 -8.49
CA ASP A 107 0.68 2.85 -9.13
C ASP A 107 -0.07 4.12 -9.54
N GLN A 108 -1.26 3.98 -10.12
CA GLN A 108 -2.08 5.12 -10.49
C GLN A 108 -2.46 5.94 -9.25
N ALA A 109 -2.85 5.27 -8.17
CA ALA A 109 -3.21 5.95 -6.93
C ALA A 109 -2.01 6.71 -6.36
N MET A 110 -0.83 6.10 -6.39
CA MET A 110 0.39 6.77 -5.91
C MET A 110 0.70 8.02 -6.73
N ARG A 111 0.58 7.94 -8.06
CA ARG A 111 0.82 9.08 -8.93
C ARG A 111 -0.19 10.20 -8.68
N GLU A 112 -1.45 9.84 -8.53
CA GLU A 112 -2.52 10.84 -8.37
C GLU A 112 -2.53 11.50 -7.00
N THR A 113 -1.99 10.83 -5.98
CA THR A 113 -1.89 11.40 -4.64
C THR A 113 -0.53 12.05 -4.38
N GLY A 114 0.34 12.10 -5.38
CA GLY A 114 1.58 12.86 -5.29
C GLY A 114 2.73 12.16 -4.59
N VAL A 115 2.74 10.84 -4.55
CA VAL A 115 3.87 10.08 -3.98
C VAL A 115 5.11 10.36 -4.83
N ASP A 116 6.22 10.70 -4.15
CA ASP A 116 7.48 11.01 -4.81
C ASP A 116 7.90 9.88 -5.76
N GLN A 117 8.42 10.25 -6.93
CA GLN A 117 8.74 9.28 -7.98
C GLN A 117 9.76 8.24 -7.52
N ALA A 118 10.80 8.65 -6.81
CA ALA A 118 11.81 7.70 -6.34
C ALA A 118 11.22 6.72 -5.33
N LEU A 119 10.38 7.20 -4.44
CA LEU A 119 9.67 6.34 -3.50
C LEU A 119 8.71 5.42 -4.22
N ARG A 120 7.96 5.94 -5.19
CA ARG A 120 7.01 5.14 -5.96
C ARG A 120 7.70 3.98 -6.67
N GLN A 121 8.89 4.21 -7.25
CA GLN A 121 9.66 3.16 -7.90
C GLN A 121 10.07 2.06 -6.91
N ARG A 122 10.53 2.44 -5.73
CA ARG A 122 10.89 1.48 -4.69
C ARG A 122 9.69 0.68 -4.22
N LEU A 123 8.59 1.37 -3.96
CA LEU A 123 7.38 0.71 -3.49
C LEU A 123 6.79 -0.21 -4.56
N SER A 124 6.87 0.16 -5.84
CA SER A 124 6.36 -0.69 -6.92
C SER A 124 7.06 -2.04 -6.94
N GLN A 125 8.37 -2.08 -6.71
CA GLN A 125 9.09 -3.35 -6.64
C GLN A 125 8.65 -4.19 -5.44
N SER A 126 8.53 -3.56 -4.28
CA SER A 126 8.09 -4.26 -3.07
C SER A 126 6.64 -4.73 -3.19
N PHE A 127 5.78 -3.92 -3.77
CA PHE A 127 4.40 -4.30 -4.01
C PHE A 127 4.31 -5.47 -4.98
N PHE A 128 5.14 -5.48 -6.03
CA PHE A 128 5.15 -6.60 -6.97
C PHE A 128 5.48 -7.90 -6.26
N GLN A 129 6.54 -7.91 -5.46
CA GLN A 129 6.95 -9.12 -4.74
C GLN A 129 5.84 -9.60 -3.80
N THR A 130 5.21 -8.69 -3.08
CA THR A 130 4.16 -9.05 -2.15
C THR A 130 2.91 -9.54 -2.88
N ALA A 131 2.49 -8.84 -3.93
CA ALA A 131 1.30 -9.21 -4.70
C ALA A 131 1.50 -10.54 -5.42
N ASP A 132 2.68 -10.77 -5.99
CA ASP A 132 2.98 -12.02 -6.66
C ASP A 132 2.98 -13.19 -5.67
N TRP A 133 3.49 -12.96 -4.46
CA TRP A 133 3.48 -13.95 -3.39
C TRP A 133 2.05 -14.40 -3.04
N MET A 134 1.07 -13.53 -3.21
CA MET A 134 -0.32 -13.84 -2.87
C MET A 134 -1.09 -14.55 -3.99
N ARG A 135 -0.48 -14.74 -5.18
CA ARG A 135 -1.15 -15.48 -6.25
C ARG A 135 -1.40 -16.91 -5.82
N ASN A 136 -2.58 -17.40 -6.16
CA ASN A 136 -2.97 -18.79 -5.90
C ASN A 136 -3.60 -19.45 -7.12
N LYS A 137 -3.55 -18.80 -8.28
CA LYS A 137 -3.98 -19.34 -9.57
C LYS A 137 -2.85 -19.21 -10.57
N GLY A 138 -2.76 -20.15 -11.48
CA GLY A 138 -1.64 -20.25 -12.42
C GLY A 138 -1.70 -19.32 -13.61
N GLY A 139 -2.71 -18.52 -13.70
CA GLY A 139 -2.80 -17.67 -14.87
C GLY A 139 -3.82 -16.56 -14.76
#